data_6b7cd6f1fa0fb73676389dc99a25c797
#
_entry.id   6b7cd6f1fa0fb73676389dc99a25c797
#
_cell.length_a   1.000
_cell.length_b   1.000
_cell.length_c   1.000
_cell.angle_alpha   90.00
_cell.angle_beta   90.00
_cell.angle_gamma   90.00
#
_symmetry.space_group_name_H-M   'P 1'
#
loop_
_entity.id
_entity.type
_entity.pdbx_description
1 polymer ?
#
loop_
_entity_poly.entity_id
_entity_poly.type
_entity_poly.pdbx_seq_one_letter_code
_entity_poly.pdbx_strand_id
1 'polypeptide(L)'
;MRGRRTRMAIFSRIANFVIVFITIGLMLLSIPGVRNIGVTLMASAGLATLAVGAAAQPALKSLIAGFQMALTEPIRIGDLVVMEGESGRIEDINLTYVVIRTGDERRLIVPTSKFLDTSFQNWTRVSGGLTGSVVLPIMPGQPIGPIREAYLKRLAERKDWDKRAGELQVWDVKADAVELKLVMSAKDPAALTR
;
A
#
# COMPACT_ATOMS: atom_id res chain seq x y z
N MET A 1 -31.06 2.10 14.50
CA MET A 1 -30.69 2.35 15.90
C MET A 1 -30.50 1.08 16.75
N ARG A 2 -31.00 -0.09 16.37
CA ARG A 2 -30.90 -1.34 17.16
C ARG A 2 -29.46 -1.92 17.24
N GLY A 3 -28.64 -1.80 16.20
CA GLY A 3 -27.28 -2.38 16.18
C GLY A 3 -26.27 -1.72 17.12
N ARG A 4 -26.43 -0.45 17.49
CA ARG A 4 -25.52 0.23 18.44
C ARG A 4 -25.73 -0.25 19.87
N ARG A 5 -26.98 -0.49 20.28
CA ARG A 5 -27.30 -0.98 21.66
C ARG A 5 -26.76 -2.39 21.89
N THR A 6 -26.85 -3.28 20.91
CA THR A 6 -26.33 -4.65 21.02
C THR A 6 -24.81 -4.68 21.13
N ARG A 7 -24.10 -3.85 20.37
CA ARG A 7 -22.63 -3.76 20.43
C ARG A 7 -22.17 -3.23 21.80
N MET A 8 -22.78 -2.16 22.31
CA MET A 8 -22.47 -1.64 23.64
C MET A 8 -22.74 -2.66 24.76
N ALA A 9 -23.85 -3.42 24.67
CA ALA A 9 -24.17 -4.44 25.64
C ALA A 9 -23.14 -5.59 25.67
N ILE A 10 -22.61 -5.99 24.54
CA ILE A 10 -21.53 -7.01 24.46
C ILE A 10 -20.24 -6.47 25.09
N PHE A 11 -19.83 -5.26 24.75
CA PHE A 11 -18.64 -4.63 25.32
C PHE A 11 -18.72 -4.48 26.81
N SER A 12 -19.88 -4.02 27.36
CA SER A 12 -20.06 -3.87 28.80
C SER A 12 -20.03 -5.21 29.54
N ARG A 13 -20.57 -6.28 28.93
CA ARG A 13 -20.51 -7.63 29.56
C ARG A 13 -19.08 -8.15 29.64
N ILE A 14 -18.30 -7.98 28.56
CA ILE A 14 -16.88 -8.38 28.54
C ILE A 14 -16.09 -7.56 29.56
N ALA A 15 -16.26 -6.24 29.56
CA ALA A 15 -15.60 -5.37 30.54
C ALA A 15 -15.94 -5.73 31.98
N ASN A 16 -17.22 -5.94 32.30
CA ASN A 16 -17.64 -6.36 33.63
C ASN A 16 -17.06 -7.72 34.04
N PHE A 17 -17.04 -8.69 33.10
CA PHE A 17 -16.42 -9.99 33.36
C PHE A 17 -14.94 -9.84 33.74
N VAL A 18 -14.18 -9.06 32.95
CA VAL A 18 -12.76 -8.80 33.22
C VAL A 18 -12.54 -8.10 34.56
N ILE A 19 -13.35 -7.07 34.88
CA ILE A 19 -13.25 -6.33 36.12
C ILE A 19 -13.53 -7.26 37.31
N VAL A 20 -14.63 -8.04 37.27
CA VAL A 20 -14.98 -8.99 38.31
C VAL A 20 -13.88 -10.04 38.49
N PHE A 21 -13.36 -10.58 37.43
CA PHE A 21 -12.27 -11.57 37.46
C PHE A 21 -11.00 -11.03 38.12
N ILE A 22 -10.57 -9.82 37.73
CA ILE A 22 -9.42 -9.15 38.35
C ILE A 22 -9.68 -8.87 39.85
N THR A 23 -10.88 -8.37 40.18
CA THR A 23 -11.25 -8.05 41.57
C THR A 23 -11.19 -9.29 42.44
N ILE A 24 -11.75 -10.41 42.00
CA ILE A 24 -11.70 -11.69 42.73
C ILE A 24 -10.24 -12.14 42.89
N GLY A 25 -9.43 -12.07 41.85
CA GLY A 25 -8.00 -12.42 41.94
C GLY A 25 -7.25 -11.58 42.98
N LEU A 26 -7.46 -10.27 42.99
CA LEU A 26 -6.84 -9.37 43.97
C LEU A 26 -7.33 -9.65 45.41
N MET A 27 -8.62 -9.94 45.58
CA MET A 27 -9.15 -10.35 46.90
C MET A 27 -8.50 -11.63 47.41
N LEU A 28 -8.34 -12.65 46.57
CA LEU A 28 -7.68 -13.90 46.94
C LEU A 28 -6.21 -13.70 47.32
N LEU A 29 -5.51 -12.78 46.70
CA LEU A 29 -4.13 -12.42 47.05
C LEU A 29 -4.02 -11.82 48.47
N SER A 30 -5.08 -11.16 48.96
CA SER A 30 -5.13 -10.50 50.25
C SER A 30 -5.33 -11.48 51.43
N ILE A 31 -5.79 -12.72 51.19
CA ILE A 31 -6.11 -13.71 52.22
C ILE A 31 -4.96 -14.73 52.32
N PRO A 32 -4.22 -14.81 53.46
CA PRO A 32 -3.03 -15.66 53.56
C PRO A 32 -3.27 -17.14 53.25
N GLY A 33 -4.43 -17.70 53.63
CA GLY A 33 -4.73 -19.13 53.41
C GLY A 33 -5.02 -19.54 51.97
N VAL A 34 -5.39 -18.59 51.11
CA VAL A 34 -5.73 -18.86 49.68
C VAL A 34 -4.91 -18.09 48.69
N ARG A 35 -3.87 -17.40 49.15
CA ARG A 35 -2.98 -16.56 48.32
C ARG A 35 -2.42 -17.29 47.12
N ASN A 36 -2.05 -18.56 47.25
CA ASN A 36 -1.52 -19.35 46.13
C ASN A 36 -2.52 -19.52 45.00
N ILE A 37 -3.81 -19.61 45.32
CA ILE A 37 -4.89 -19.66 44.30
C ILE A 37 -4.96 -18.33 43.57
N GLY A 38 -4.88 -17.21 44.28
CA GLY A 38 -4.84 -15.88 43.69
C GLY A 38 -3.64 -15.69 42.76
N VAL A 39 -2.44 -16.13 43.16
CA VAL A 39 -1.23 -16.10 42.33
C VAL A 39 -1.41 -16.91 41.03
N THR A 40 -1.94 -18.12 41.14
CA THR A 40 -2.17 -18.98 39.96
C THR A 40 -3.20 -18.38 39.03
N LEU A 41 -4.29 -17.80 39.55
CA LEU A 41 -5.28 -17.11 38.71
C LEU A 41 -4.68 -15.89 37.99
N MET A 42 -3.89 -15.09 38.69
CA MET A 42 -3.24 -13.93 38.09
C MET A 42 -2.19 -14.34 37.02
N ALA A 43 -1.42 -15.38 37.26
CA ALA A 43 -0.49 -15.93 36.27
C ALA A 43 -1.24 -16.43 35.02
N SER A 44 -2.34 -17.14 35.22
CA SER A 44 -3.19 -17.61 34.10
C SER A 44 -3.83 -16.45 33.34
N ALA A 45 -4.28 -15.40 34.03
CA ALA A 45 -4.79 -14.18 33.40
C ALA A 45 -3.72 -13.46 32.58
N GLY A 46 -2.47 -13.43 33.06
CA GLY A 46 -1.32 -12.89 32.35
C GLY A 46 -1.07 -13.63 31.03
N LEU A 47 -1.05 -14.98 31.07
CA LEU A 47 -0.91 -15.79 29.86
C LEU A 47 -2.07 -15.60 28.88
N ALA A 48 -3.31 -15.54 29.38
CA ALA A 48 -4.47 -15.27 28.56
C ALA A 48 -4.39 -13.88 27.89
N THR A 49 -3.91 -12.87 28.61
CA THR A 49 -3.71 -11.51 28.09
C THR A 49 -2.68 -11.49 26.95
N LEU A 50 -1.57 -12.24 27.09
CA LEU A 50 -0.59 -12.38 26.01
C LEU A 50 -1.19 -13.03 24.77
N ALA A 51 -1.97 -14.10 24.94
CA ALA A 51 -2.63 -14.78 23.82
C ALA A 51 -3.64 -13.87 23.10
N VAL A 52 -4.47 -13.14 23.86
CA VAL A 52 -5.43 -12.16 23.31
C VAL A 52 -4.70 -11.00 22.64
N GLY A 53 -3.62 -10.49 23.24
CA GLY A 53 -2.78 -9.44 22.69
C GLY A 53 -2.16 -9.84 21.33
N ALA A 54 -1.63 -11.06 21.27
CA ALA A 54 -1.08 -11.61 20.02
C ALA A 54 -2.17 -11.78 18.95
N ALA A 55 -3.36 -12.25 19.32
CA ALA A 55 -4.49 -12.36 18.40
C ALA A 55 -5.01 -10.98 17.91
N ALA A 56 -4.91 -9.95 18.75
CA ALA A 56 -5.33 -8.58 18.41
C ALA A 56 -4.26 -7.78 17.62
N GLN A 57 -3.03 -8.26 17.58
CA GLN A 57 -1.89 -7.57 16.95
C GLN A 57 -2.16 -7.08 15.52
N PRO A 58 -2.78 -7.87 14.60
CA PRO A 58 -3.03 -7.40 13.22
C PRO A 58 -3.99 -6.21 13.17
N ALA A 59 -5.02 -6.20 14.02
CA ALA A 59 -5.98 -5.10 14.10
C ALA A 59 -5.32 -3.82 14.64
N LEU A 60 -4.51 -3.95 15.70
CA LEU A 60 -3.77 -2.83 16.28
C LEU A 60 -2.75 -2.26 15.29
N LYS A 61 -2.06 -3.14 14.56
CA LYS A 61 -1.12 -2.74 13.50
C LYS A 61 -1.81 -1.91 12.42
N SER A 62 -3.00 -2.32 11.95
CA SER A 62 -3.76 -1.56 10.95
C SER A 62 -4.21 -0.20 11.47
N LEU A 63 -4.59 -0.08 12.74
CA LEU A 63 -4.96 1.19 13.37
C LEU A 63 -3.76 2.15 13.45
N ILE A 64 -2.60 1.65 13.91
CA ILE A 64 -1.36 2.43 13.99
C ILE A 64 -0.93 2.88 12.59
N ALA A 65 -1.01 1.98 11.61
CA ALA A 65 -0.71 2.27 10.21
C ALA A 65 -1.59 3.37 9.64
N GLY A 66 -2.91 3.32 9.90
CA GLY A 66 -3.84 4.36 9.46
C GLY A 66 -3.55 5.71 10.10
N PHE A 67 -3.22 5.74 11.39
CA PHE A 67 -2.81 6.97 12.06
C PHE A 67 -1.50 7.54 11.48
N GLN A 68 -0.49 6.70 11.28
CA GLN A 68 0.77 7.09 10.69
C GLN A 68 0.57 7.61 9.25
N MET A 69 -0.28 6.94 8.46
CA MET A 69 -0.62 7.36 7.09
C MET A 69 -1.27 8.74 7.08
N ALA A 70 -2.15 9.04 8.04
CA ALA A 70 -2.77 10.36 8.16
C ALA A 70 -1.77 11.46 8.54
N LEU A 71 -0.70 11.13 9.28
CA LEU A 71 0.33 12.11 9.67
C LEU A 71 1.37 12.34 8.55
N THR A 72 1.76 11.29 7.83
CA THR A 72 2.86 11.35 6.84
C THR A 72 2.37 11.53 5.42
N GLU A 73 1.08 11.31 5.18
CA GLU A 73 0.42 11.39 3.87
C GLU A 73 1.24 10.75 2.72
N PRO A 74 1.67 9.47 2.81
CA PRO A 74 2.47 8.85 1.77
C PRO A 74 1.70 8.68 0.45
N ILE A 75 0.37 8.66 0.52
CA ILE A 75 -0.59 8.62 -0.59
C ILE A 75 -1.70 9.63 -0.35
N ARG A 76 -2.32 10.11 -1.42
CA ARG A 76 -3.47 11.03 -1.39
C ARG A 76 -4.59 10.49 -2.27
N ILE A 77 -5.81 10.91 -2.00
CA ILE A 77 -6.97 10.62 -2.87
C ILE A 77 -6.68 11.17 -4.28
N GLY A 78 -6.90 10.33 -5.28
CA GLY A 78 -6.61 10.62 -6.68
C GLY A 78 -5.22 10.20 -7.16
N ASP A 79 -4.29 9.85 -6.26
CA ASP A 79 -2.98 9.34 -6.66
C ASP A 79 -3.10 8.03 -7.46
N LEU A 80 -2.26 7.91 -8.49
CA LEU A 80 -2.09 6.67 -9.24
C LEU A 80 -0.98 5.85 -8.59
N VAL A 81 -1.33 4.70 -8.07
CA VAL A 81 -0.42 3.79 -7.37
C VAL A 81 -0.35 2.44 -8.06
N VAL A 82 0.80 1.79 -7.91
CA VAL A 82 1.00 0.39 -8.34
C VAL A 82 1.44 -0.41 -7.11
N MET A 83 0.66 -1.44 -6.80
CA MET A 83 0.90 -2.34 -5.67
C MET A 83 0.62 -3.79 -6.10
N GLU A 84 1.55 -4.70 -5.85
CA GLU A 84 1.42 -6.14 -6.19
C GLU A 84 1.08 -6.41 -7.67
N GLY A 85 1.55 -5.54 -8.58
CA GLY A 85 1.28 -5.68 -10.01
C GLY A 85 -0.04 -5.08 -10.49
N GLU A 86 -0.92 -4.67 -9.58
CA GLU A 86 -2.16 -3.98 -9.89
C GLU A 86 -1.95 -2.46 -9.85
N SER A 87 -2.42 -1.75 -10.87
CA SER A 87 -2.40 -0.28 -10.92
C SER A 87 -3.79 0.29 -10.74
N GLY A 88 -3.89 1.39 -10.01
CA GLY A 88 -5.18 2.05 -9.81
C GLY A 88 -5.08 3.40 -9.10
N ARG A 89 -6.19 4.14 -9.12
CA ARG A 89 -6.30 5.42 -8.41
C ARG A 89 -6.88 5.23 -7.01
N ILE A 90 -6.31 5.93 -6.06
CA ILE A 90 -6.85 6.00 -4.69
C ILE A 90 -8.22 6.68 -4.75
N GLU A 91 -9.28 5.93 -4.39
CA GLU A 91 -10.66 6.43 -4.34
C GLU A 91 -11.03 6.91 -2.94
N ASP A 92 -10.59 6.17 -1.90
CA ASP A 92 -10.88 6.49 -0.51
C ASP A 92 -9.76 6.00 0.42
N ILE A 93 -9.54 6.71 1.53
CA ILE A 93 -8.55 6.37 2.56
C ILE A 93 -9.25 6.34 3.91
N ASN A 94 -9.42 5.13 4.44
CA ASN A 94 -9.97 4.89 5.77
C ASN A 94 -8.88 4.53 6.77
N LEU A 95 -9.20 4.56 8.05
CA LEU A 95 -8.25 4.27 9.12
C LEU A 95 -7.64 2.87 9.02
N THR A 96 -8.39 1.88 8.55
CA THR A 96 -7.98 0.47 8.51
C THR A 96 -7.78 -0.08 7.10
N TYR A 97 -8.25 0.60 6.07
CA TYR A 97 -8.11 0.18 4.69
C TYR A 97 -8.13 1.37 3.73
N VAL A 98 -7.57 1.16 2.56
CA VAL A 98 -7.58 2.08 1.42
C VAL A 98 -8.33 1.41 0.27
N VAL A 99 -9.12 2.19 -0.45
CA VAL A 99 -9.84 1.74 -1.65
C VAL A 99 -9.12 2.25 -2.88
N ILE A 100 -8.68 1.33 -3.73
CA ILE A 100 -8.02 1.62 -5.00
C ILE A 100 -8.95 1.21 -6.13
N ARG A 101 -9.30 2.14 -7.01
CA ARG A 101 -10.06 1.86 -8.23
C ARG A 101 -9.10 1.51 -9.36
N THR A 102 -9.14 0.28 -9.83
CA THR A 102 -8.34 -0.23 -10.95
C THR A 102 -8.87 0.26 -12.31
N GLY A 103 -8.08 0.10 -13.36
CA GLY A 103 -8.47 0.55 -14.70
C GLY A 103 -9.68 -0.17 -15.31
N ASP A 104 -9.99 -1.37 -14.83
CA ASP A 104 -11.19 -2.16 -15.16
C ASP A 104 -12.38 -1.90 -14.22
N GLU A 105 -12.32 -0.80 -13.45
CA GLU A 105 -13.34 -0.34 -12.50
C GLU A 105 -13.56 -1.23 -11.26
N ARG A 106 -12.75 -2.25 -11.05
CA ARG A 106 -12.77 -3.00 -9.78
C ARG A 106 -12.26 -2.10 -8.63
N ARG A 107 -12.72 -2.40 -7.42
CA ARG A 107 -12.21 -1.78 -6.18
C ARG A 107 -11.37 -2.77 -5.43
N LEU A 108 -10.09 -2.50 -5.38
CA LEU A 108 -9.14 -3.24 -4.57
C LEU A 108 -9.11 -2.63 -3.17
N ILE A 109 -9.52 -3.41 -2.16
CA ILE A 109 -9.52 -2.98 -0.75
C ILE A 109 -8.25 -3.50 -0.10
N VAL A 110 -7.35 -2.58 0.25
CA VAL A 110 -6.03 -2.89 0.79
C VAL A 110 -5.95 -2.43 2.25
N PRO A 111 -5.59 -3.29 3.21
CA PRO A 111 -5.34 -2.87 4.59
C PRO A 111 -4.27 -1.79 4.67
N THR A 112 -4.46 -0.76 5.53
CA THR A 112 -3.50 0.34 5.69
C THR A 112 -2.12 -0.13 6.13
N SER A 113 -2.05 -1.19 6.94
CA SER A 113 -0.79 -1.82 7.34
C SER A 113 0.06 -2.29 6.15
N LYS A 114 -0.57 -2.69 5.04
CA LYS A 114 0.14 -3.16 3.86
C LYS A 114 0.95 -2.06 3.17
N PHE A 115 0.49 -0.82 3.21
CA PHE A 115 1.23 0.35 2.71
C PHE A 115 2.49 0.67 3.54
N LEU A 116 2.59 0.18 4.78
CA LEU A 116 3.79 0.32 5.61
C LEU A 116 4.72 -0.88 5.50
N ASP A 117 4.18 -2.07 5.22
CA ASP A 117 4.92 -3.33 5.20
C ASP A 117 5.53 -3.64 3.85
N THR A 118 4.91 -3.19 2.76
CA THR A 118 5.32 -3.50 1.39
C THR A 118 5.65 -2.23 0.62
N SER A 119 6.61 -2.33 -0.29
CA SER A 119 6.91 -1.24 -1.21
C SER A 119 5.77 -1.09 -2.22
N PHE A 120 5.41 0.12 -2.54
CA PHE A 120 4.49 0.48 -3.60
C PHE A 120 5.07 1.63 -4.42
N GLN A 121 4.59 1.81 -5.65
CA GLN A 121 4.97 2.94 -6.48
C GLN A 121 3.83 3.96 -6.48
N ASN A 122 4.14 5.22 -6.25
CA ASN A 122 3.21 6.34 -6.43
C ASN A 122 3.69 7.15 -7.64
N TRP A 123 2.92 7.10 -8.71
CA TRP A 123 3.29 7.71 -9.99
C TRP A 123 2.90 9.18 -10.10
N THR A 124 2.12 9.71 -9.16
CA THR A 124 1.58 11.08 -9.24
C THR A 124 1.95 11.96 -8.05
N ARG A 125 2.67 11.43 -7.04
CA ARG A 125 2.93 12.14 -5.78
C ARG A 125 3.66 13.48 -5.93
N VAL A 126 4.69 13.56 -6.76
CA VAL A 126 5.54 14.77 -6.87
C VAL A 126 5.23 15.56 -8.13
N SER A 127 5.12 14.89 -9.23
CA SER A 127 4.72 15.44 -10.52
C SER A 127 4.14 14.30 -11.34
N GLY A 128 3.05 14.52 -12.04
CA GLY A 128 2.46 13.49 -12.91
C GLY A 128 3.37 13.02 -14.04
N GLY A 129 4.59 13.56 -14.13
CA GLY A 129 5.53 13.26 -15.21
C GLY A 129 6.30 11.97 -14.98
N LEU A 130 6.06 10.99 -15.82
CA LEU A 130 6.79 9.72 -15.88
C LEU A 130 7.68 9.66 -17.12
N THR A 131 8.70 8.81 -17.01
CA THR A 131 9.53 8.41 -18.16
C THR A 131 9.20 6.98 -18.53
N GLY A 132 8.77 6.77 -19.76
CA GLY A 132 8.53 5.45 -20.34
C GLY A 132 9.58 5.10 -21.36
N SER A 133 9.72 3.82 -21.66
CA SER A 133 10.60 3.36 -22.73
C SER A 133 9.96 2.20 -23.49
N VAL A 134 10.24 2.17 -24.78
CA VAL A 134 9.85 1.07 -25.69
C VAL A 134 11.13 0.53 -26.33
N VAL A 135 11.23 -0.80 -26.40
CA VAL A 135 12.33 -1.46 -27.10
C VAL A 135 11.87 -1.83 -28.50
N LEU A 136 12.62 -1.37 -29.50
CA LEU A 136 12.38 -1.63 -30.91
C LEU A 136 13.52 -2.50 -31.46
N PRO A 137 13.28 -3.75 -31.85
CA PRO A 137 14.27 -4.56 -32.53
C PRO A 137 14.38 -4.13 -33.98
N ILE A 138 15.60 -3.93 -34.46
CA ILE A 138 15.93 -3.65 -35.88
C ILE A 138 16.92 -4.70 -36.39
N MET A 139 16.98 -4.88 -37.71
CA MET A 139 17.97 -5.77 -38.36
C MET A 139 19.38 -5.22 -38.18
N PRO A 140 20.38 -6.08 -37.94
CA PRO A 140 21.78 -5.66 -37.94
C PRO A 140 22.18 -4.96 -39.27
N GLY A 141 23.00 -3.91 -39.15
CA GLY A 141 23.47 -3.14 -40.30
C GLY A 141 22.55 -2.00 -40.77
N GLN A 142 21.39 -1.83 -40.18
CA GLN A 142 20.54 -0.66 -40.45
C GLN A 142 21.11 0.62 -39.83
N PRO A 143 21.07 1.77 -40.57
CA PRO A 143 21.55 3.04 -40.04
C PRO A 143 20.64 3.57 -38.94
N ILE A 144 21.20 3.78 -37.77
CA ILE A 144 20.44 4.24 -36.57
C ILE A 144 20.14 5.76 -36.64
N GLY A 145 20.99 6.53 -37.34
CA GLY A 145 20.85 7.99 -37.46
C GLY A 145 19.46 8.43 -37.97
N PRO A 146 19.00 7.95 -39.12
CA PRO A 146 17.68 8.30 -39.64
C PRO A 146 16.53 7.90 -38.74
N ILE A 147 16.65 6.76 -38.03
CA ILE A 147 15.64 6.30 -37.07
C ILE A 147 15.58 7.27 -35.88
N ARG A 148 16.72 7.72 -35.39
CA ARG A 148 16.82 8.72 -34.32
C ARG A 148 16.20 10.04 -34.72
N GLU A 149 16.49 10.54 -35.90
CA GLU A 149 15.91 11.80 -36.38
C GLU A 149 14.39 11.70 -36.53
N ALA A 150 13.91 10.60 -37.12
CA ALA A 150 12.49 10.36 -37.28
C ALA A 150 11.78 10.28 -35.92
N TYR A 151 12.40 9.61 -34.94
CA TYR A 151 11.88 9.52 -33.57
C TYR A 151 11.79 10.89 -32.90
N LEU A 152 12.86 11.67 -32.90
CA LEU A 152 12.90 12.99 -32.29
C LEU A 152 11.92 13.95 -32.98
N LYS A 153 11.76 13.89 -34.28
CA LYS A 153 10.76 14.67 -35.00
C LYS A 153 9.35 14.33 -34.59
N ARG A 154 9.01 13.02 -34.50
CA ARG A 154 7.71 12.56 -34.04
C ARG A 154 7.45 12.94 -32.60
N LEU A 155 8.47 12.85 -31.74
CA LEU A 155 8.37 13.22 -30.35
C LEU A 155 8.09 14.73 -30.18
N ALA A 156 8.72 15.58 -31.00
CA ALA A 156 8.50 17.03 -30.97
C ALA A 156 7.06 17.44 -31.37
N GLU A 157 6.37 16.62 -32.16
CA GLU A 157 4.98 16.85 -32.58
C GLU A 157 3.96 16.43 -31.48
N ARG A 158 4.39 15.68 -30.45
CA ARG A 158 3.49 15.20 -29.40
C ARG A 158 3.23 16.28 -28.35
N LYS A 159 1.95 16.54 -28.08
CA LYS A 159 1.50 17.52 -27.06
C LYS A 159 1.75 17.03 -25.63
N ASP A 160 1.78 15.71 -25.46
CA ASP A 160 1.93 15.06 -24.16
C ASP A 160 3.39 15.00 -23.69
N TRP A 161 4.35 15.28 -24.57
CA TRP A 161 5.76 15.30 -24.24
C TRP A 161 6.13 16.54 -23.43
N ASP A 162 6.77 16.32 -22.29
CA ASP A 162 7.18 17.38 -21.36
C ASP A 162 8.63 17.87 -21.58
N LYS A 163 9.33 17.31 -22.58
CA LYS A 163 10.70 17.67 -22.97
C LYS A 163 11.80 17.35 -21.93
N ARG A 164 11.50 16.60 -20.86
CA ARG A 164 12.51 16.21 -19.86
C ARG A 164 13.43 15.09 -20.35
N ALA A 165 12.86 14.11 -20.99
CA ALA A 165 13.60 13.02 -21.62
C ALA A 165 13.01 12.72 -23.01
N GLY A 166 13.89 12.53 -23.97
CA GLY A 166 13.54 12.17 -25.35
C GLY A 166 14.80 11.75 -26.07
N GLU A 167 15.14 10.47 -25.96
CA GLU A 167 16.38 9.94 -26.54
C GLU A 167 16.19 8.54 -27.08
N LEU A 168 17.04 8.18 -28.04
CA LEU A 168 17.14 6.84 -28.59
C LEU A 168 18.53 6.30 -28.29
N GLN A 169 18.59 5.16 -27.62
CA GLN A 169 19.81 4.48 -27.23
C GLN A 169 19.86 3.08 -27.84
N VAL A 170 21.05 2.58 -28.14
CA VAL A 170 21.26 1.15 -28.41
C VAL A 170 21.21 0.44 -27.04
N TRP A 171 20.24 -0.46 -26.86
CA TRP A 171 20.02 -1.17 -25.62
C TRP A 171 20.79 -2.48 -25.55
N ASP A 172 20.70 -3.27 -26.63
CA ASP A 172 21.33 -4.57 -26.71
C ASP A 172 21.67 -4.89 -28.19
N VAL A 173 22.71 -5.69 -28.39
CA VAL A 173 23.14 -6.14 -29.73
C VAL A 173 23.19 -7.66 -29.70
N LYS A 174 22.27 -8.28 -30.45
CA LYS A 174 22.18 -9.73 -30.64
C LYS A 174 22.67 -10.11 -32.02
N ALA A 175 22.90 -11.39 -32.24
CA ALA A 175 23.36 -11.87 -33.57
C ALA A 175 22.36 -11.60 -34.70
N ASP A 176 21.08 -11.59 -34.38
CA ASP A 176 19.94 -11.45 -35.30
C ASP A 176 19.22 -10.09 -35.23
N ALA A 177 19.46 -9.31 -34.19
CA ALA A 177 18.77 -8.04 -33.97
C ALA A 177 19.62 -7.03 -33.17
N VAL A 178 19.42 -5.75 -33.45
CA VAL A 178 19.88 -4.65 -32.60
C VAL A 178 18.65 -4.06 -31.90
N GLU A 179 18.64 -4.04 -30.58
CA GLU A 179 17.54 -3.50 -29.80
C GLU A 179 17.79 -2.01 -29.50
N LEU A 180 16.89 -1.16 -29.97
CA LEU A 180 16.90 0.26 -29.72
C LEU A 180 15.90 0.58 -28.59
N LYS A 181 16.34 1.28 -27.57
CA LYS A 181 15.49 1.79 -26.51
C LYS A 181 15.12 3.24 -26.81
N LEU A 182 13.84 3.45 -27.07
CA LEU A 182 13.24 4.77 -27.25
C LEU A 182 12.71 5.22 -25.90
N VAL A 183 13.20 6.34 -25.39
CA VAL A 183 12.86 6.88 -24.07
C VAL A 183 12.12 8.18 -24.26
N MET A 184 10.93 8.31 -23.65
CA MET A 184 10.21 9.57 -23.61
C MET A 184 9.65 9.85 -22.23
N SER A 185 9.59 11.13 -21.85
CA SER A 185 8.88 11.59 -20.67
C SER A 185 7.53 12.18 -21.07
N ALA A 186 6.53 12.01 -20.21
CA ALA A 186 5.20 12.57 -20.42
C ALA A 186 4.69 13.24 -19.15
N LYS A 187 3.81 14.24 -19.32
CA LYS A 187 3.17 14.95 -18.20
C LYS A 187 2.16 14.09 -17.45
N ASP A 188 1.52 13.16 -18.15
CA ASP A 188 0.49 12.28 -17.61
C ASP A 188 0.90 10.81 -17.84
N PRO A 189 0.86 9.97 -16.79
CA PRO A 189 1.10 8.53 -16.91
C PRO A 189 0.26 7.84 -17.98
N ALA A 190 -0.97 8.26 -18.17
CA ALA A 190 -1.89 7.70 -19.17
C ALA A 190 -1.42 7.94 -20.62
N ALA A 191 -0.56 8.92 -20.86
CA ALA A 191 -0.01 9.21 -22.18
C ALA A 191 1.09 8.21 -22.61
N LEU A 192 1.69 7.50 -21.66
CA LEU A 192 2.74 6.50 -21.93
C LEU A 192 2.19 5.12 -22.31
N THR A 193 0.89 4.89 -22.07
CA THR A 193 0.21 3.61 -22.36
C THR A 193 -0.58 3.64 -23.67
N ARG A 194 -0.57 4.75 -24.39
CA ARG A 194 -1.17 4.97 -25.71
C ARG A 194 -0.10 5.10 -26.79
#